data_adf93e67eabc3f0515e21fc4e4d2337e
#
_entry.id   adf93e67eabc3f0515e21fc4e4d2337e
#
_cell.length_a   1.000
_cell.length_b   1.000
_cell.length_c   1.000
_cell.angle_alpha   90.00
_cell.angle_beta   90.00
_cell.angle_gamma   90.00
#
_symmetry.space_group_name_H-M   'P 1'
#
loop_
_entity.id
_entity.type
_entity.pdbx_description
1 polymer ?
#
loop_
_entity_poly.entity_id
_entity_poly.type
_entity_poly.pdbx_seq_one_letter_code
_entity_poly.pdbx_strand_id
1 'polypeptide(L)' 'MNILVTGGAGYIGSHTAVELLNAGHKVVIADNLYNAHYTAVSSIAKITGKTPAFYQINCACKNQLRHVFTEQKI' A
#
# COMPACT_ATOMS: atom_id res chain seq x y z
N MET A 1 0.30 -2.11 14.16
CA MET A 1 0.64 -0.73 13.72
C MET A 1 0.10 -0.53 12.32
N ASN A 2 -0.43 0.65 12.04
CA ASN A 2 -0.91 0.99 10.70
C ASN A 2 0.22 1.66 9.93
N ILE A 3 0.64 1.07 8.82
CA ILE A 3 1.81 1.52 8.06
C ILE A 3 1.39 1.85 6.64
N LEU A 4 1.75 3.05 6.19
CA LEU A 4 1.55 3.47 4.81
C LEU A 4 2.80 3.15 4.00
N VAL A 5 2.62 2.46 2.87
CA VAL A 5 3.69 2.17 1.93
C VAL A 5 3.39 2.91 0.63
N THR A 6 4.13 3.98 0.36
CA THR A 6 4.01 4.70 -0.91
C THR A 6 4.77 3.91 -1.99
N GLY A 7 4.19 3.83 -3.19
CA GLY A 7 4.77 3.01 -4.24
C GLY A 7 4.66 1.52 -3.95
N GLY A 8 3.70 1.11 -3.11
CA GLY A 8 3.57 -0.27 -2.66
C GLY A 8 3.13 -1.26 -3.74
N ALA A 9 2.69 -0.76 -4.90
CA ALA A 9 2.37 -1.62 -6.04
C ALA A 9 3.59 -1.83 -6.96
N GLY A 10 4.73 -1.18 -6.69
CA GLY A 10 5.97 -1.40 -7.41
C GLY A 10 6.73 -2.60 -6.88
N TYR A 11 7.87 -2.92 -7.51
CA TYR A 11 8.63 -4.12 -7.17
C TYR A 11 9.12 -4.11 -5.73
N ILE A 12 9.85 -3.05 -5.34
CA ILE A 12 10.43 -2.97 -3.98
C ILE A 12 9.33 -2.74 -2.94
N GLY A 13 8.39 -1.86 -3.24
CA GLY A 13 7.29 -1.56 -2.31
C GLY A 13 6.41 -2.76 -2.04
N SER A 14 6.14 -3.59 -3.05
CA SER A 14 5.33 -4.79 -2.87
C SER A 14 6.03 -5.82 -1.98
N HIS A 15 7.34 -5.99 -2.11
CA HIS A 15 8.11 -6.86 -1.21
C HIS A 15 8.09 -6.35 0.22
N THR A 16 8.23 -5.03 0.41
CA THR A 16 8.13 -4.41 1.73
C THR A 16 6.76 -4.66 2.34
N ALA A 17 5.69 -4.51 1.55
CA ALA A 17 4.33 -4.74 2.03
C ALA A 17 4.13 -6.19 2.48
N VAL A 18 4.68 -7.16 1.75
CA VAL A 18 4.60 -8.58 2.14
C VAL A 18 5.26 -8.80 3.50
N GLU A 19 6.47 -8.27 3.69
CA GLU A 19 7.19 -8.41 4.95
C GLU A 19 6.42 -7.80 6.12
N LEU A 20 5.85 -6.62 5.93
CA LEU A 20 5.10 -5.93 6.98
C LEU A 20 3.81 -6.67 7.34
N LEU A 21 3.09 -7.18 6.34
CA LEU A 21 1.87 -7.94 6.58
C LEU A 21 2.18 -9.25 7.32
N ASN A 22 3.26 -9.92 6.94
CA ASN A 22 3.67 -11.16 7.61
C ASN A 22 4.13 -10.91 9.05
N ALA A 23 4.61 -9.70 9.34
CA ALA A 23 4.97 -9.30 10.70
C ALA A 23 3.76 -8.90 11.55
N GLY A 24 2.56 -8.92 11.01
CA GLY A 24 1.33 -8.63 11.75
C GLY A 24 0.88 -7.18 11.71
N HIS A 25 1.50 -6.35 10.88
CA HIS A 25 1.08 -4.95 10.72
C HIS A 25 -0.08 -4.81 9.74
N LYS A 26 -0.89 -3.77 9.93
CA LYS A 26 -1.87 -3.36 8.94
C LYS A 26 -1.17 -2.47 7.92
N VAL A 27 -1.26 -2.81 6.64
CA VAL A 27 -0.58 -2.09 5.57
C VAL A 27 -1.59 -1.39 4.69
N VAL A 28 -1.31 -0.12 4.40
CA VAL A 28 -2.05 0.70 3.44
C VAL A 28 -1.10 1.04 2.31
N ILE A 29 -1.50 0.74 1.08
CA ILE A 29 -0.69 1.00 -0.10
C ILE A 29 -1.25 2.21 -0.83
N ALA A 30 -0.39 3.17 -1.14
CA ALA A 30 -0.72 4.34 -1.96
C ALA A 30 0.21 4.37 -3.16
N ASP A 31 -0.37 4.35 -4.36
CA ASP A 31 0.39 4.30 -5.61
C ASP A 31 -0.42 4.92 -6.73
N ASN A 32 0.22 5.64 -7.64
CA ASN A 32 -0.47 6.19 -8.81
C ASN A 32 -0.52 5.20 -9.97
N LEU A 33 0.10 4.03 -9.83
CA LEU A 33 0.20 2.97 -10.84
C LEU A 33 0.91 3.41 -12.12
N TYR A 34 1.75 4.44 -12.05
CA TYR A 34 2.47 4.94 -13.24
C TYR A 34 3.46 3.90 -13.75
N ASN A 35 4.25 3.31 -12.86
CA ASN A 35 5.24 2.28 -13.20
C ASN A 35 4.93 0.93 -12.56
N ALA A 36 3.66 0.67 -12.24
CA ALA A 36 3.26 -0.52 -11.52
C ALA A 36 1.86 -0.93 -11.92
N HIS A 37 1.45 -2.13 -11.50
CA HIS A 37 0.14 -2.68 -11.83
C HIS A 37 -0.62 -3.06 -10.57
N TYR A 38 -1.93 -2.87 -10.57
CA TYR A 38 -2.79 -3.28 -9.47
C TYR A 38 -2.67 -4.78 -9.16
N THR A 39 -2.30 -5.59 -10.16
CA THR A 39 -2.09 -7.03 -9.95
C THR A 39 -1.04 -7.32 -8.88
N ALA A 40 -0.10 -6.40 -8.62
CA ALA A 40 0.85 -6.55 -7.53
C ALA A 40 0.14 -6.59 -6.17
N VAL A 41 -0.90 -5.79 -5.99
CA VAL A 41 -1.70 -5.78 -4.75
C VAL A 41 -2.42 -7.11 -4.58
N SER A 42 -2.99 -7.64 -5.65
CA SER A 42 -3.64 -8.97 -5.62
C SER A 42 -2.64 -10.07 -5.28
N SER A 43 -1.42 -9.99 -5.81
CA SER A 43 -0.37 -10.96 -5.51
C SER A 43 0.05 -10.90 -4.04
N ILE A 44 0.14 -9.70 -3.47
CA ILE A 44 0.43 -9.54 -2.03
C ILE A 44 -0.62 -10.27 -1.20
N ALA A 45 -1.90 -10.09 -1.54
CA ALA A 45 -2.99 -10.74 -0.83
C ALA A 45 -2.90 -12.27 -0.91
N LYS A 46 -2.53 -12.80 -2.08
CA LYS A 46 -2.37 -14.25 -2.26
C LYS A 46 -1.20 -14.80 -1.45
N ILE A 47 -0.10 -14.09 -1.41
CA ILE A 47 1.11 -14.53 -0.70
C ILE A 47 0.91 -14.49 0.80
N THR A 48 0.31 -13.44 1.32
CA THR A 48 0.21 -13.21 2.76
C THR A 48 -1.10 -13.71 3.38
N GLY A 49 -2.12 -13.94 2.56
CA GLY A 49 -3.47 -14.23 3.05
C GLY A 49 -4.17 -13.02 3.64
N LYS A 50 -3.58 -11.83 3.50
CA LYS A 50 -4.12 -10.58 4.04
C LYS A 50 -4.20 -9.55 2.94
N THR A 51 -5.35 -8.84 2.85
CA THR A 51 -5.55 -7.83 1.81
C THR A 51 -5.21 -6.45 2.36
N PRO A 52 -4.17 -5.78 1.83
CA PRO A 52 -3.89 -4.41 2.23
C PRO A 52 -4.94 -3.45 1.65
N ALA A 53 -5.17 -2.33 2.34
CA ALA A 53 -5.96 -1.25 1.77
C ALA A 53 -5.15 -0.60 0.63
N PHE A 54 -5.82 -0.23 -0.45
CA PHE A 54 -5.15 0.35 -1.60
C PHE A 54 -5.81 1.66 -2.01
N TYR A 55 -4.97 2.67 -2.26
CA TYR A 55 -5.40 3.97 -2.74
C TYR A 55 -4.61 4.32 -4.00
N GLN A 56 -5.31 4.50 -5.12
CA GLN A 56 -4.68 4.99 -6.34
C GLN A 56 -4.65 6.51 -6.27
N ILE A 57 -3.56 7.06 -5.81
CA ILE A 57 -3.39 8.50 -5.62
C ILE A 57 -2.02 8.96 -6.09
N ASN A 58 -1.90 10.26 -6.30
CA ASN A 58 -0.61 10.91 -6.48
C ASN A 58 -0.04 11.26 -5.10
N CYS A 59 0.98 10.54 -4.65
CA CYS A 59 1.58 10.73 -3.32
C CYS A 59 2.26 12.10 -3.17
N ALA A 60 2.51 12.81 -4.27
CA ALA A 60 2.99 14.18 -4.23
C ALA A 60 1.85 15.19 -3.96
N CYS A 61 0.59 14.76 -4.06
CA CYS A 61 -0.56 15.61 -3.77
C CYS A 61 -0.86 15.57 -2.28
N LYS A 62 -0.59 16.69 -1.61
CA LYS A 62 -0.74 16.79 -0.16
C LYS A 62 -2.16 16.48 0.31
N ASN A 63 -3.17 16.95 -0.42
CA ASN A 63 -4.57 16.73 -0.03
C ASN A 63 -4.99 15.28 -0.16
N GLN A 64 -4.55 14.58 -1.21
CA GLN A 64 -4.85 13.17 -1.39
C GLN A 64 -4.19 12.33 -0.31
N LEU A 65 -2.93 12.63 -0.01
CA LEU A 65 -2.20 11.91 1.02
C LEU A 65 -2.79 12.14 2.41
N ARG A 66 -3.21 13.37 2.71
CA ARG A 66 -3.85 13.70 3.98
C ARG A 66 -5.14 12.91 4.16
N HIS A 67 -5.93 12.75 3.10
CA HIS A 67 -7.15 11.96 3.14
C HIS A 67 -6.87 10.51 3.56
N VAL A 68 -5.82 9.90 3.00
CA VAL A 68 -5.43 8.54 3.35
C VAL A 68 -5.03 8.45 4.83
N PHE A 69 -4.23 9.40 5.29
CA PHE A 69 -3.80 9.44 6.70
C PHE A 69 -4.99 9.52 7.65
N THR A 70 -5.95 10.38 7.32
CA THR A 70 -7.15 10.58 8.15
C THR A 70 -8.04 9.34 8.14
N GLU A 71 -8.30 8.79 6.95
CA GLU A 71 -9.22 7.67 6.79
C GLU A 71 -8.67 6.39 7.43
N GLN A 72 -7.37 6.14 7.29
CA GLN A 72 -6.73 4.93 7.79
C GLN A 72 -6.11 5.09 9.18
N LYS A 73 -6.17 6.29 9.74
CA LYS A 73 -5.64 6.58 11.09
C LYS A 73 -4.17 6.21 11.24
N ILE A 74 -3.41 6.60 10.23
CA ILE A 74 -1.96 6.36 10.21
C ILE A 74 -1.24 7.33 11.14
#